data_13175d7892358a8255e04fe7697455a3
#
_entry.id   13175d7892358a8255e04fe7697455a3
#
_cell.length_a   1.000
_cell.length_b   1.000
_cell.length_c   1.000
_cell.angle_alpha   90.00
_cell.angle_beta   90.00
_cell.angle_gamma   90.00
#
_symmetry.space_group_name_H-M   'P 1'
#
loop_
_entity.id
_entity.type
_entity.pdbx_description
1 polymer ?
#
loop_
_entity_poly.entity_id
_entity_poly.type
_entity_poly.pdbx_seq_one_letter_code
_entity_poly.pdbx_strand_id
1 'polypeptide(L)'
;YTTLFRSDPLCGADATVGLFRQMLSGIRFNQKLSNLRQMDPRIPVLFVAGEKDPVGDCGNGVRRTYQEFRRAGVQDCTLKLYPGLRHEILNEKAQQQQIFEDIGQWLTSKL
;
A
#
# COMPACT_ATOMS: atom_id res chain seq x y z
N TYR A 1 2.97 -12.12 15.79
CA TYR A 1 2.49 -10.84 15.24
C TYR A 1 1.88 -9.95 16.30
N THR A 2 0.93 -10.44 17.08
CA THR A 2 0.26 -9.70 18.17
C THR A 2 1.17 -9.33 19.34
N THR A 3 2.23 -10.10 19.59
CA THR A 3 3.15 -9.86 20.71
C THR A 3 4.10 -8.69 20.45
N LEU A 4 4.63 -8.55 19.24
CA LEU A 4 5.51 -7.44 18.86
C LEU A 4 4.77 -6.10 18.91
N PHE A 5 3.56 -6.04 18.39
CA PHE A 5 2.74 -4.82 18.43
C PHE A 5 2.38 -4.39 19.87
N ARG A 6 2.08 -5.35 20.76
CA ARG A 6 1.76 -5.07 22.16
C ARG A 6 2.95 -4.67 23.02
N SER A 7 4.17 -5.08 22.64
CA SER A 7 5.39 -4.79 23.39
C SER A 7 6.09 -3.51 22.93
N ASP A 8 5.68 -2.91 21.81
CA ASP A 8 6.23 -1.67 21.32
C ASP A 8 5.58 -0.47 22.05
N PRO A 9 6.35 0.32 22.83
CA PRO A 9 5.82 1.46 23.57
C PRO A 9 5.27 2.58 22.69
N LEU A 10 5.60 2.59 21.38
CA LEU A 10 5.08 3.53 20.41
C LEU A 10 3.78 3.06 19.75
N CYS A 11 3.39 1.81 20.01
CA CYS A 11 2.15 1.24 19.50
C CYS A 11 1.06 1.26 20.57
N GLY A 12 -0.21 1.27 20.16
CA GLY A 12 -1.34 1.13 21.08
C GLY A 12 -1.93 2.45 21.59
N ALA A 13 -1.62 3.58 20.95
CA ALA A 13 -2.34 4.82 21.23
C ALA A 13 -3.83 4.67 20.85
N ASP A 14 -4.73 5.11 21.74
CA ASP A 14 -6.18 5.04 21.51
C ASP A 14 -6.57 5.92 20.33
N ALA A 15 -7.13 5.29 19.30
CA ALA A 15 -7.66 5.99 18.15
C ALA A 15 -9.05 6.54 18.44
N THR A 16 -9.24 7.85 18.26
CA THR A 16 -10.54 8.49 18.45
C THR A 16 -11.50 8.16 17.30
N VAL A 17 -12.80 8.24 17.57
CA VAL A 17 -13.86 8.15 16.53
C VAL A 17 -13.63 9.17 15.43
N GLY A 18 -13.15 10.39 15.80
CA GLY A 18 -12.80 11.44 14.86
C GLY A 18 -11.69 11.04 13.89
N LEU A 19 -10.65 10.37 14.39
CA LEU A 19 -9.56 9.84 13.55
C LEU A 19 -10.08 8.83 12.52
N PHE A 20 -10.87 7.85 12.97
CA PHE A 20 -11.45 6.84 12.06
C PHE A 20 -12.37 7.48 11.01
N ARG A 21 -13.21 8.45 11.40
CA ARG A 21 -14.08 9.17 10.48
C ARG A 21 -13.26 9.90 9.40
N GLN A 22 -12.20 10.60 9.78
CA GLN A 22 -11.34 11.33 8.83
C GLN A 22 -10.59 10.36 7.92
N MET A 23 -10.03 9.27 8.46
CA MET A 23 -9.35 8.24 7.68
C MET A 23 -10.29 7.62 6.63
N LEU A 24 -11.48 7.18 7.05
CA LEU A 24 -12.46 6.59 6.13
C LEU A 24 -12.96 7.60 5.09
N SER A 25 -13.10 8.87 5.47
CA SER A 25 -13.45 9.95 4.53
C SER A 25 -12.35 10.16 3.48
N GLY A 26 -11.08 10.13 3.90
CA GLY A 26 -9.92 10.22 2.99
C GLY A 26 -9.85 9.02 2.04
N ILE A 27 -10.04 7.80 2.55
CA ILE A 27 -10.11 6.58 1.71
C ILE A 27 -11.22 6.71 0.67
N ARG A 28 -12.43 7.11 1.10
CA ARG A 28 -13.57 7.30 0.20
C ARG A 28 -13.34 8.39 -0.85
N PHE A 29 -12.64 9.46 -0.47
CA PHE A 29 -12.24 10.52 -1.41
C PHE A 29 -11.28 9.96 -2.47
N ASN A 30 -10.25 9.24 -2.05
CA ASN A 30 -9.23 8.68 -2.93
C ASN A 30 -9.74 7.56 -3.86
N GLN A 31 -10.85 6.91 -3.51
CA GLN A 31 -11.48 5.89 -4.36
C GLN A 31 -12.27 6.46 -5.54
N LYS A 32 -12.52 7.78 -5.56
CA LYS A 32 -13.25 8.40 -6.69
C LYS A 32 -12.32 8.62 -7.87
N LEU A 33 -12.65 8.06 -9.01
CA LEU A 33 -11.88 8.21 -10.24
C LEU A 33 -11.68 9.68 -10.64
N SER A 34 -12.68 10.55 -10.39
CA SER A 34 -12.59 11.99 -10.63
C SER A 34 -11.48 12.66 -9.80
N ASN A 35 -11.22 12.15 -8.59
CA ASN A 35 -10.17 12.69 -7.72
C ASN A 35 -8.80 12.13 -8.13
N LEU A 36 -8.74 10.85 -8.48
CA LEU A 36 -7.51 10.23 -9.00
C LEU A 36 -7.02 10.93 -10.28
N ARG A 37 -7.93 11.36 -11.14
CA ARG A 37 -7.59 12.11 -12.37
C ARG A 37 -6.99 13.49 -12.14
N GLN A 38 -7.01 14.00 -10.89
CA GLN A 38 -6.35 15.26 -10.54
C GLN A 38 -4.85 15.08 -10.22
N MET A 39 -4.38 13.83 -10.10
CA MET A 39 -2.96 13.55 -9.94
C MET A 39 -2.21 13.87 -11.23
N ASP A 40 -0.96 14.31 -11.10
CA ASP A 40 -0.07 14.38 -12.26
C ASP A 40 0.18 12.97 -12.81
N PRO A 41 -0.24 12.68 -14.05
CA PRO A 41 -0.14 11.33 -14.62
C PRO A 41 1.31 10.86 -14.84
N ARG A 42 2.29 11.78 -14.74
CA ARG A 42 3.71 11.49 -14.92
C ARG A 42 4.40 10.97 -13.66
N ILE A 43 3.75 11.12 -12.49
CA ILE A 43 4.32 10.61 -11.24
C ILE A 43 4.33 9.09 -11.27
N PRO A 44 5.52 8.44 -11.12
CA PRO A 44 5.60 7.00 -11.05
C PRO A 44 4.95 6.48 -9.77
N VAL A 45 4.17 5.41 -9.85
CA VAL A 45 3.50 4.80 -8.70
C VAL A 45 3.84 3.32 -8.62
N LEU A 46 4.33 2.90 -7.46
CA LEU A 46 4.59 1.51 -7.14
C LEU A 46 3.63 1.01 -6.05
N PHE A 47 2.85 0.00 -6.37
CA PHE A 47 2.05 -0.75 -5.42
C PHE A 47 2.79 -2.01 -5.00
N VAL A 48 3.03 -2.17 -3.69
CA VAL A 48 3.60 -3.38 -3.11
C VAL A 48 2.70 -3.89 -1.99
N ALA A 49 2.44 -5.18 -1.95
CA ALA A 49 1.64 -5.79 -0.89
C ALA A 49 1.88 -7.29 -0.80
N GLY A 50 1.50 -7.89 0.34
CA GLY A 50 1.47 -9.34 0.49
C GLY A 50 0.20 -9.95 -0.11
N GLU A 51 0.32 -11.08 -0.79
CA GLU A 51 -0.85 -11.78 -1.36
C GLU A 51 -1.82 -12.35 -0.32
N LYS A 52 -1.35 -12.51 0.93
CA LYS A 52 -2.17 -12.98 2.05
C LYS A 52 -2.57 -11.87 3.01
N ASP A 53 -2.43 -10.61 2.60
CA ASP A 53 -2.86 -9.46 3.39
C ASP A 53 -4.38 -9.31 3.38
N PRO A 54 -5.08 -9.57 4.51
CA PRO A 54 -6.53 -9.41 4.57
C PRO A 54 -6.99 -7.95 4.44
N VAL A 55 -6.14 -6.96 4.80
CA VAL A 55 -6.45 -5.53 4.65
C VAL A 55 -6.51 -5.16 3.17
N GLY A 56 -5.64 -5.75 2.36
CA GLY A 56 -5.63 -5.61 0.91
C GLY A 56 -6.58 -6.58 0.17
N ASP A 57 -7.53 -7.22 0.87
CA ASP A 57 -8.42 -8.23 0.31
C ASP A 57 -7.63 -9.35 -0.40
N CYS A 58 -6.59 -9.83 0.26
CA CYS A 58 -5.67 -10.85 -0.25
C CYS A 58 -5.16 -10.52 -1.67
N GLY A 59 -4.75 -9.28 -1.86
CA GLY A 59 -4.23 -8.75 -3.12
C GLY A 59 -5.28 -8.25 -4.10
N ASN A 60 -6.55 -8.64 -3.98
CA ASN A 60 -7.61 -8.20 -4.91
C ASN A 60 -7.88 -6.70 -4.79
N GLY A 61 -7.90 -6.15 -3.57
CA GLY A 61 -8.06 -4.73 -3.32
C GLY A 61 -6.94 -3.91 -3.94
N VAL A 62 -5.69 -4.39 -3.80
CA VAL A 62 -4.52 -3.73 -4.38
C VAL A 62 -4.56 -3.78 -5.91
N ARG A 63 -4.96 -4.92 -6.51
CA ARG A 63 -5.14 -5.04 -7.97
C ARG A 63 -6.22 -4.08 -8.49
N ARG A 64 -7.35 -3.95 -7.79
CA ARG A 64 -8.40 -2.98 -8.14
C ARG A 64 -7.87 -1.55 -8.09
N THR A 65 -7.17 -1.18 -7.01
CA THR A 65 -6.58 0.16 -6.87
C THR A 65 -5.58 0.45 -7.99
N TYR A 66 -4.69 -0.48 -8.29
CA TYR A 66 -3.77 -0.38 -9.43
C TYR A 66 -4.52 -0.11 -10.75
N GLN A 67 -5.60 -0.85 -11.00
CA GLN A 67 -6.40 -0.66 -12.22
C GLN A 67 -7.06 0.72 -12.27
N GLU A 68 -7.57 1.23 -11.13
CA GLU A 68 -8.17 2.58 -11.05
C GLU A 68 -7.12 3.68 -11.31
N PHE A 69 -5.90 3.55 -10.82
CA PHE A 69 -4.81 4.47 -11.13
C PHE A 69 -4.47 4.46 -12.63
N ARG A 70 -4.41 3.29 -13.24
CA ARG A 70 -4.24 3.15 -14.70
C ARG A 70 -5.39 3.81 -15.47
N ARG A 71 -6.62 3.60 -15.06
CA ARG A 71 -7.84 4.23 -15.64
C ARG A 71 -7.87 5.75 -15.43
N ALA A 72 -7.27 6.23 -14.35
CA ALA A 72 -7.13 7.65 -14.07
C ALA A 72 -6.14 8.35 -15.02
N GLY A 73 -5.24 7.59 -15.66
CA GLY A 73 -4.26 8.10 -16.61
C GLY A 73 -2.82 8.06 -16.12
N VAL A 74 -2.53 7.45 -14.95
CA VAL A 74 -1.15 7.30 -14.46
C VAL A 74 -0.36 6.45 -15.44
N GLN A 75 0.70 7.04 -16.02
CA GLN A 75 1.47 6.46 -17.13
C GLN A 75 2.40 5.35 -16.65
N ASP A 76 3.13 5.61 -15.57
CA ASP A 76 4.07 4.67 -14.97
C ASP A 76 3.49 4.12 -13.66
N CYS A 77 2.83 2.98 -13.76
CA CYS A 77 2.18 2.34 -12.63
C CYS A 77 2.60 0.87 -12.56
N THR A 78 3.25 0.48 -11.48
CA THR A 78 3.78 -0.86 -11.25
C THR A 78 3.05 -1.53 -10.09
N LEU A 79 2.75 -2.82 -10.22
CA LEU A 79 2.18 -3.64 -9.16
C LEU A 79 3.09 -4.83 -8.90
N LYS A 80 3.50 -5.02 -7.63
CA LYS A 80 4.21 -6.21 -7.18
C LYS A 80 3.55 -6.80 -5.94
N LEU A 81 3.08 -8.02 -6.05
CA LEU A 81 2.51 -8.79 -4.94
C LEU A 81 3.50 -9.88 -4.53
N TYR A 82 3.71 -10.02 -3.23
CA TYR A 82 4.64 -11.00 -2.67
C TYR A 82 3.88 -12.23 -2.17
N PRO A 83 4.11 -13.40 -2.77
CA PRO A 83 3.44 -14.63 -2.38
C PRO A 83 3.69 -15.00 -0.93
N GLY A 84 2.63 -15.42 -0.24
CA GLY A 84 2.72 -15.90 1.13
C GLY A 84 2.80 -14.81 2.21
N LEU A 85 3.11 -13.56 1.87
CA LEU A 85 3.25 -12.45 2.81
C LEU A 85 1.90 -11.82 3.16
N ARG A 86 1.85 -11.19 4.35
CA ARG A 86 0.69 -10.48 4.88
C ARG A 86 0.88 -8.97 4.85
N HIS A 87 0.32 -8.26 5.85
CA HIS A 87 0.21 -6.79 5.86
C HIS A 87 1.55 -6.07 5.97
N GLU A 88 2.44 -6.56 6.80
CA GLU A 88 3.72 -5.88 7.08
C GLU A 88 4.87 -6.52 6.30
N ILE A 89 4.83 -6.43 4.98
CA ILE A 89 5.81 -7.08 4.11
C ILE A 89 7.27 -6.73 4.44
N LEU A 90 7.53 -5.51 4.93
CA LEU A 90 8.88 -5.06 5.30
C LEU A 90 9.36 -5.63 6.64
N ASN A 91 8.48 -6.24 7.44
CA ASN A 91 8.81 -6.87 8.71
C ASN A 91 8.87 -8.40 8.63
N GLU A 92 8.58 -8.99 7.48
CA GLU A 92 8.64 -10.43 7.23
C GLU A 92 10.08 -10.84 6.87
N LYS A 93 10.87 -11.22 7.89
CA LYS A 93 12.32 -11.45 7.82
C LYS A 93 12.77 -12.36 6.65
N ALA A 94 11.98 -13.37 6.31
CA ALA A 94 12.35 -14.35 5.27
C ALA A 94 12.50 -13.74 3.86
N GLN A 95 11.76 -12.67 3.56
CA GLN A 95 11.76 -12.02 2.24
C GLN A 95 12.11 -10.53 2.31
N GLN A 96 12.38 -10.01 3.50
CA GLN A 96 12.63 -8.58 3.75
C GLN A 96 13.71 -8.01 2.82
N GLN A 97 14.85 -8.69 2.72
CA GLN A 97 15.98 -8.25 1.89
C GLN A 97 15.57 -8.10 0.41
N GLN A 98 14.88 -9.10 -0.13
CA GLN A 98 14.41 -9.08 -1.50
C GLN A 98 13.44 -7.93 -1.77
N ILE A 99 12.56 -7.63 -0.79
CA ILE A 99 11.60 -6.52 -0.93
C ILE A 99 12.31 -5.17 -0.96
N PHE A 100 13.30 -4.96 -0.09
CA PHE A 100 14.10 -3.74 -0.11
C PHE A 100 14.87 -3.58 -1.42
N GLU A 101 15.44 -4.66 -1.94
CA GLU A 101 16.15 -4.65 -3.23
C GLU A 101 15.19 -4.31 -4.38
N ASP A 102 14.02 -4.92 -4.43
CA ASP A 102 13.00 -4.67 -5.44
C ASP A 102 12.54 -3.20 -5.46
N ILE A 103 12.24 -2.66 -4.26
CA ILE A 103 11.84 -1.25 -4.13
C ILE A 103 12.99 -0.33 -4.50
N GLY A 104 14.21 -0.64 -4.06
CA GLY A 104 15.41 0.14 -4.38
C GLY A 104 15.72 0.16 -5.87
N GLN A 105 15.64 -0.98 -6.55
CA GLN A 105 15.79 -1.08 -8.00
C GLN A 105 14.73 -0.28 -8.74
N TRP A 106 13.46 -0.38 -8.30
CA TRP A 106 12.38 0.40 -8.91
C TRP A 106 12.63 1.90 -8.75
N LEU A 107 13.00 2.39 -7.55
CA LEU A 107 13.33 3.79 -7.31
C LEU A 107 14.49 4.25 -8.20
N THR A 108 15.58 3.49 -8.26
CA THR A 108 16.74 3.81 -9.09
C THR A 108 16.39 3.89 -10.58
N SER A 109 15.43 3.07 -11.04
CA SER A 109 14.97 3.10 -12.44
C SER A 109 14.19 4.37 -12.81
N LYS A 110 13.85 5.23 -11.84
CA LYS A 110 13.08 6.48 -12.04
C LYS A 110 13.95 7.74 -11.93
N LEU A 111 15.22 7.56 -11.60
CA LEU A 111 16.22 8.64 -11.55
C LEU A 111 16.93 8.79 -12.89
#